data_18c37d88ea8b38bf31aa5d721f0b1ee2
#
_entry.id   18c37d88ea8b38bf31aa5d721f0b1ee2
#
_cell.length_a   1.000
_cell.length_b   1.000
_cell.length_c   1.000
_cell.angle_alpha   90.00
_cell.angle_beta   90.00
_cell.angle_gamma   90.00
#
_symmetry.space_group_name_H-M   'P 1'
#
loop_
_entity.id
_entity.type
_entity.pdbx_description
1 polymer ?
#
loop_
_entity_poly.entity_id
_entity_poly.type
_entity_poly.pdbx_seq_one_letter_code
_entity_poly.pdbx_strand_id
1 'polypeptide(L)'
;MPHAVKWLPQPQKHDFQAAEDYLSLVMSAKRAAEWRGRLSEASGEITHRKAKDILRASQLALLTEDNKHVASDLHKAATGAALSPILLIRGNRKRPLIVADGYHRVCASYWIDENTDIPCVLA
;
A
#
# COMPACT_ATOMS: atom_id res chain seq x y z
N MET A 1 0.64 3.88 24.86
CA MET A 1 1.00 4.66 23.66
C MET A 1 0.98 3.76 22.45
N PRO A 2 0.25 4.09 21.39
CA PRO A 2 0.38 3.37 20.16
C PRO A 2 1.81 3.51 19.65
N HIS A 3 2.42 2.41 19.25
CA HIS A 3 3.74 2.46 18.67
C HIS A 3 3.65 3.05 17.26
N ALA A 4 4.55 3.97 16.94
CA ALA A 4 4.67 4.45 15.57
C ALA A 4 5.06 3.26 14.68
N VAL A 5 4.43 3.17 13.52
CA VAL A 5 4.77 2.15 12.53
C VAL A 5 6.17 2.44 12.01
N LYS A 6 7.01 1.42 11.95
CA LYS A 6 8.32 1.51 11.31
C LYS A 6 8.18 1.08 9.85
N TRP A 7 8.85 1.80 8.97
CA TRP A 7 8.79 1.55 7.54
C TRP A 7 10.18 1.32 6.98
N LEU A 8 10.26 0.41 6.02
CA LEU A 8 11.48 0.28 5.21
C LEU A 8 11.63 1.54 4.35
N PRO A 9 12.86 1.95 3.99
CA PRO A 9 13.06 3.14 3.16
C PRO A 9 12.62 2.95 1.71
N GLN A 10 12.52 1.70 1.25
CA GLN A 10 12.15 1.36 -0.12
C GLN A 10 11.26 0.13 -0.13
N PRO A 11 10.38 -0.03 -1.14
CA PRO A 11 9.66 -1.28 -1.33
C PRO A 11 10.63 -2.43 -1.55
N GLN A 12 10.21 -3.62 -1.16
CA GLN A 12 10.96 -4.85 -1.39
C GLN A 12 10.69 -5.37 -2.80
N LYS A 13 11.63 -6.14 -3.33
CA LYS A 13 11.52 -6.67 -4.70
C LYS A 13 10.22 -7.43 -4.93
N HIS A 14 9.81 -8.25 -3.96
CA HIS A 14 8.58 -9.04 -4.07
C HIS A 14 7.32 -8.18 -4.06
N ASP A 15 7.37 -6.95 -3.56
CA ASP A 15 6.22 -6.04 -3.57
C ASP A 15 5.85 -5.66 -5.01
N PHE A 16 6.84 -5.46 -5.88
CA PHE A 16 6.59 -5.13 -7.28
C PHE A 16 5.98 -6.33 -8.03
N GLN A 17 6.42 -7.54 -7.71
CA GLN A 17 5.83 -8.74 -8.28
C GLN A 17 4.36 -8.90 -7.82
N ALA A 18 4.11 -8.69 -6.54
CA ALA A 18 2.75 -8.74 -6.00
C ALA A 18 1.83 -7.71 -6.66
N ALA A 19 2.35 -6.50 -6.90
CA ALA A 19 1.61 -5.45 -7.61
C ALA A 19 1.26 -5.88 -9.03
N GLU A 20 2.22 -6.43 -9.76
CA GLU A 20 1.97 -6.91 -11.12
C GLU A 20 0.92 -8.02 -11.13
N ASP A 21 1.00 -8.97 -10.21
CA ASP A 21 0.05 -10.08 -10.09
C ASP A 21 -1.37 -9.54 -9.88
N TYR A 22 -1.53 -8.59 -8.96
CA TYR A 22 -2.84 -7.95 -8.74
C TYR A 22 -3.31 -7.19 -9.97
N LEU A 23 -2.45 -6.37 -10.56
CA LEU A 23 -2.80 -5.55 -11.72
C LEU A 23 -3.22 -6.40 -12.92
N SER A 24 -2.65 -7.60 -13.08
CA SER A 24 -3.02 -8.50 -14.16
C SER A 24 -4.47 -9.00 -14.06
N LEU A 25 -5.13 -8.80 -12.93
CA LEU A 25 -6.54 -9.12 -12.73
C LEU A 25 -7.46 -7.95 -13.11
N VAL A 26 -6.95 -6.73 -13.18
CA VAL A 26 -7.73 -5.53 -13.47
C VAL A 26 -7.36 -4.89 -14.81
N MET A 27 -6.32 -5.38 -15.47
CA MET A 27 -5.87 -4.95 -16.79
C MET A 27 -5.13 -6.10 -17.49
N SER A 28 -4.71 -5.90 -18.75
CA SER A 28 -3.96 -6.93 -19.47
C SER A 28 -2.60 -7.18 -18.82
N ALA A 29 -2.06 -8.39 -19.02
CA ALA A 29 -0.73 -8.74 -18.52
C ALA A 29 0.34 -7.76 -19.02
N LYS A 30 0.23 -7.33 -20.28
CA LYS A 30 1.16 -6.36 -20.86
C LYS A 30 1.11 -5.03 -20.12
N ARG A 31 -0.08 -4.51 -19.84
CA ARG A 31 -0.24 -3.25 -19.12
C ARG A 31 0.21 -3.37 -17.66
N ALA A 32 -0.07 -4.51 -17.04
CA ALA A 32 0.39 -4.77 -15.67
C ALA A 32 1.91 -4.72 -15.59
N ALA A 33 2.61 -5.33 -16.55
CA ALA A 33 4.06 -5.28 -16.61
C ALA A 33 4.59 -3.85 -16.83
N GLU A 34 3.93 -3.07 -17.68
CA GLU A 34 4.29 -1.66 -17.91
C GLU A 34 4.15 -0.85 -16.63
N TRP A 35 3.06 -1.04 -15.87
CA TRP A 35 2.85 -0.34 -14.60
C TRP A 35 3.86 -0.76 -13.54
N ARG A 36 4.23 -2.05 -13.51
CA ARG A 36 5.30 -2.50 -12.62
C ARG A 36 6.60 -1.72 -12.90
N GLY A 37 6.94 -1.56 -14.19
CA GLY A 37 8.11 -0.76 -14.59
C GLY A 37 8.03 0.68 -14.12
N ARG A 38 6.86 1.32 -14.29
CA ARG A 38 6.64 2.70 -13.84
C ARG A 38 6.75 2.84 -12.32
N LEU A 39 6.20 1.89 -11.58
CA LEU A 39 6.31 1.87 -10.12
C LEU A 39 7.77 1.74 -9.69
N SER A 40 8.53 0.87 -10.34
CA SER A 40 9.95 0.70 -10.06
C SER A 40 10.73 1.99 -10.33
N GLU A 41 10.46 2.67 -11.45
CA GLU A 41 11.09 3.96 -11.78
C GLU A 41 10.72 5.04 -10.77
N ALA A 42 9.48 5.07 -10.30
CA ALA A 42 8.99 6.06 -9.35
C ALA A 42 9.47 5.80 -7.92
N SER A 43 10.05 4.64 -7.63
CA SER A 43 10.42 4.24 -6.27
C SER A 43 11.52 5.11 -5.63
N GLY A 44 12.22 5.91 -6.44
CA GLY A 44 13.19 6.88 -5.93
C GLY A 44 12.54 8.08 -5.23
N GLU A 45 11.25 8.31 -5.43
CA GLU A 45 10.52 9.41 -4.82
C GLU A 45 9.40 8.86 -3.93
N ILE A 46 9.71 8.69 -2.64
CA ILE A 46 8.71 8.26 -1.66
C ILE A 46 7.92 9.48 -1.20
N THR A 47 6.59 9.39 -1.30
CA THR A 47 5.68 10.39 -0.73
C THR A 47 4.96 9.79 0.47
N HIS A 48 4.38 10.63 1.31
CA HIS A 48 3.65 10.18 2.50
C HIS A 48 2.18 10.55 2.38
N ARG A 49 1.31 9.57 2.57
CA ARG A 49 -0.15 9.74 2.48
C ARG A 49 -0.80 9.15 3.72
N LYS A 50 -1.87 9.78 4.19
CA LYS A 50 -2.60 9.30 5.36
C LYS A 50 -3.41 8.06 5.04
N ALA A 51 -3.45 7.12 5.98
CA ALA A 51 -4.21 5.87 5.83
C ALA A 51 -5.66 6.14 5.40
N LYS A 52 -6.33 7.09 6.07
CA LYS A 52 -7.73 7.44 5.75
C LYS A 52 -7.90 7.96 4.34
N ASP A 53 -6.93 8.72 3.84
CA ASP A 53 -7.01 9.30 2.49
C ASP A 53 -6.81 8.25 1.42
N ILE A 54 -5.90 7.30 1.64
CA ILE A 54 -5.69 6.18 0.73
C ILE A 54 -6.96 5.34 0.62
N LEU A 55 -7.59 5.02 1.75
CA LEU A 55 -8.82 4.23 1.75
C LEU A 55 -9.94 4.97 1.02
N ARG A 56 -10.12 6.26 1.30
CA ARG A 56 -11.16 7.06 0.66
C ARG A 56 -10.92 7.17 -0.85
N ALA A 57 -9.68 7.48 -1.26
CA ALA A 57 -9.34 7.66 -2.67
C ALA A 57 -9.44 6.36 -3.47
N SER A 58 -9.15 5.22 -2.85
CA SER A 58 -9.22 3.91 -3.51
C SER A 58 -10.61 3.30 -3.47
N GLN A 59 -11.52 3.84 -2.63
CA GLN A 59 -12.87 3.30 -2.42
C GLN A 59 -12.86 1.86 -1.90
N LEU A 60 -11.76 1.43 -1.29
CA LEU A 60 -11.67 0.10 -0.70
C LEU A 60 -12.27 0.11 0.70
N ALA A 61 -12.88 -1.01 1.06
CA ALA A 61 -13.44 -1.19 2.40
C ALA A 61 -12.33 -1.29 3.43
N LEU A 62 -12.56 -0.72 4.61
CA LEU A 62 -11.67 -0.93 5.75
C LEU A 62 -11.88 -2.35 6.27
N LEU A 63 -10.85 -3.19 6.15
CA LEU A 63 -10.86 -4.52 6.71
C LEU A 63 -10.74 -4.44 8.23
N THR A 64 -11.39 -5.38 8.93
CA THR A 64 -11.40 -5.39 10.39
C THR A 64 -10.08 -5.88 10.97
N GLU A 65 -9.88 -5.59 12.27
CA GLU A 65 -8.64 -5.98 12.96
C GLU A 65 -8.44 -7.49 13.07
N ASP A 66 -9.52 -8.26 12.97
CA ASP A 66 -9.46 -9.72 13.01
C ASP A 66 -9.19 -10.36 11.65
N ASN A 67 -9.13 -9.56 10.57
CA ASN A 67 -8.63 -10.06 9.31
C ASN A 67 -7.21 -10.58 9.51
N LYS A 68 -6.93 -11.78 9.04
CA LYS A 68 -5.67 -12.48 9.30
C LYS A 68 -4.44 -11.65 8.91
N HIS A 69 -4.48 -11.00 7.75
CA HIS A 69 -3.36 -10.21 7.25
C HIS A 69 -3.24 -8.87 7.97
N VAL A 70 -4.38 -8.24 8.27
CA VAL A 70 -4.39 -7.00 9.07
C VAL A 70 -3.83 -7.28 10.46
N ALA A 71 -4.28 -8.35 11.10
CA ALA A 71 -3.77 -8.76 12.42
C ALA A 71 -2.27 -9.02 12.40
N SER A 72 -1.77 -9.66 11.34
CA SER A 72 -0.33 -9.91 11.18
C SER A 72 0.45 -8.60 11.09
N ASP A 73 -0.03 -7.63 10.30
CA ASP A 73 0.63 -6.34 10.16
C ASP A 73 0.55 -5.51 11.46
N LEU A 74 -0.56 -5.58 12.18
CA LEU A 74 -0.67 -4.96 13.51
C LEU A 74 0.34 -5.55 14.49
N HIS A 75 0.54 -6.87 14.46
CA HIS A 75 1.53 -7.53 15.29
C HIS A 75 2.95 -7.09 14.95
N LYS A 76 3.27 -7.01 13.66
CA LYS A 76 4.58 -6.51 13.20
C LYS A 76 4.82 -5.08 13.71
N ALA A 77 3.83 -4.21 13.59
CA ALA A 77 3.95 -2.84 14.07
C ALA A 77 4.20 -2.82 15.58
N ALA A 78 3.45 -3.62 16.35
CA ALA A 78 3.58 -3.69 17.79
C ALA A 78 4.95 -4.22 18.26
N THR A 79 5.56 -5.11 17.48
CA THR A 79 6.86 -5.71 17.81
C THR A 79 8.05 -4.94 17.21
N GLY A 80 7.78 -3.84 16.51
CA GLY A 80 8.83 -2.99 15.91
C GLY A 80 9.39 -3.50 14.60
N ALA A 81 8.74 -4.46 13.95
CA ALA A 81 9.13 -4.91 12.63
C ALA A 81 8.78 -3.85 11.60
N ALA A 82 9.66 -3.62 10.62
CA ALA A 82 9.45 -2.62 9.58
C ALA A 82 8.53 -3.17 8.49
N LEU A 83 7.62 -2.32 8.00
CA LEU A 83 6.72 -2.62 6.90
C LEU A 83 7.21 -1.98 5.61
N SER A 84 6.91 -2.59 4.47
CA SER A 84 7.26 -2.04 3.17
C SER A 84 6.35 -0.86 2.80
N PRO A 85 6.87 0.17 2.13
CA PRO A 85 6.04 1.22 1.54
C PRO A 85 4.98 0.64 0.59
N ILE A 86 3.90 1.39 0.41
CA ILE A 86 2.75 0.98 -0.39
C ILE A 86 2.96 1.39 -1.85
N LEU A 87 2.49 0.57 -2.78
CA LEU A 87 2.54 0.87 -4.21
C LEU A 87 1.16 1.34 -4.69
N LEU A 88 1.10 2.56 -5.20
CA LEU A 88 -0.14 3.22 -5.62
C LEU A 88 -0.08 3.66 -7.07
N ILE A 89 -1.20 3.52 -7.77
CA ILE A 89 -1.39 4.10 -9.09
C ILE A 89 -2.46 5.19 -8.98
N ARG A 90 -2.11 6.41 -9.40
CA ARG A 90 -3.00 7.56 -9.34
C ARG A 90 -4.32 7.29 -10.06
N GLY A 91 -5.41 7.66 -9.42
CA GLY A 91 -6.74 7.59 -10.04
C GLY A 91 -6.94 8.67 -11.10
N ASN A 92 -8.03 8.54 -11.82
CA ASN A 92 -8.44 9.53 -12.82
C ASN A 92 -9.99 9.58 -12.85
N ARG A 93 -10.56 10.25 -13.86
CA ARG A 93 -12.03 10.37 -13.98
C ARG A 93 -12.74 9.02 -14.14
N LYS A 94 -12.04 8.02 -14.66
CA LYS A 94 -12.64 6.72 -14.99
C LYS A 94 -12.41 5.66 -13.92
N ARG A 95 -11.49 5.89 -13.01
CA ARG A 95 -11.16 4.91 -11.98
C ARG A 95 -10.62 5.60 -10.71
N PRO A 96 -10.85 5.00 -9.53
CA PRO A 96 -10.25 5.49 -8.29
C PRO A 96 -8.75 5.19 -8.24
N LEU A 97 -8.10 5.69 -7.19
CA LEU A 97 -6.74 5.29 -6.84
C LEU A 97 -6.66 3.76 -6.76
N ILE A 98 -5.61 3.17 -7.32
CA ILE A 98 -5.36 1.73 -7.20
C ILE A 98 -4.29 1.49 -6.15
N VAL A 99 -4.62 0.70 -5.14
CA VAL A 99 -3.62 0.16 -4.21
C VAL A 99 -3.09 -1.11 -4.86
N ALA A 100 -1.98 -0.98 -5.58
CA ALA A 100 -1.40 -2.10 -6.34
C ALA A 100 -0.75 -3.13 -5.41
N ASP A 101 -0.21 -2.69 -4.29
CA ASP A 101 0.32 -3.55 -3.24
C ASP A 101 0.23 -2.85 -1.88
N GLY A 102 -0.20 -3.58 -0.86
CA GLY A 102 -0.19 -3.10 0.52
C GLY A 102 -1.54 -2.77 1.12
N TYR A 103 -2.64 -3.25 0.57
CA TYR A 103 -3.98 -3.00 1.10
C TYR A 103 -4.10 -3.32 2.59
N HIS A 104 -3.61 -4.48 3.02
CA HIS A 104 -3.69 -4.89 4.43
C HIS A 104 -2.84 -3.97 5.33
N ARG A 105 -1.70 -3.50 4.84
CA ARG A 105 -0.84 -2.55 5.57
C ARG A 105 -1.53 -1.21 5.77
N VAL A 106 -2.29 -0.77 4.77
CA VAL A 106 -3.10 0.46 4.88
C VAL A 106 -4.16 0.30 5.96
N CYS A 107 -4.89 -0.82 5.96
CA CYS A 107 -5.92 -1.09 6.96
C CYS A 107 -5.32 -1.17 8.37
N ALA A 108 -4.21 -1.89 8.53
CA ALA A 108 -3.53 -1.96 9.82
C ALA A 108 -3.09 -0.59 10.31
N SER A 109 -2.52 0.23 9.43
CA SER A 109 -2.11 1.58 9.76
C SER A 109 -3.28 2.44 10.20
N TYR A 110 -4.43 2.30 9.54
CA TYR A 110 -5.66 3.00 9.91
C TYR A 110 -6.10 2.66 11.35
N TRP A 111 -6.05 1.38 11.73
CA TRP A 111 -6.46 0.94 13.05
C TRP A 111 -5.51 1.43 14.16
N ILE A 112 -4.24 1.66 13.82
CA ILE A 112 -3.30 2.28 14.76
C ILE A 112 -3.65 3.75 14.95
N ASP A 113 -3.81 4.48 13.84
CA ASP A 113 -4.25 5.86 13.78
C ASP A 113 -4.67 6.15 12.34
N GLU A 114 -5.88 6.64 12.14
CA GLU A 114 -6.39 6.95 10.79
C GLU A 114 -5.53 7.98 10.06
N ASN A 115 -4.79 8.81 10.81
CA ASN A 115 -3.87 9.81 10.26
C ASN A 115 -2.44 9.29 10.10
N THR A 116 -2.19 8.00 10.30
CA THR A 116 -0.86 7.43 10.07
C THR A 116 -0.35 7.81 8.70
N ASP A 117 0.83 8.46 8.64
CA ASP A 117 1.48 8.78 7.38
C ASP A 117 2.16 7.52 6.84
N ILE A 118 1.72 7.10 5.66
CA ILE A 118 2.22 5.89 5.02
C ILE A 118 3.14 6.27 3.88
N PRO A 119 4.40 5.79 3.86
CA PRO A 119 5.28 6.02 2.71
C PRO A 119 4.77 5.25 1.51
N CYS A 120 4.69 5.95 0.38
CA CYS A 120 4.09 5.42 -0.83
C CYS A 120 4.97 5.71 -2.05
N VAL A 121 4.96 4.77 -2.99
CA VAL A 121 5.34 5.05 -4.37
C VAL A 121 4.04 5.34 -5.12
N LEU A 122 3.94 6.51 -5.73
CA LEU A 122 2.76 6.93 -6.47
C LEU A 122 3.13 7.17 -7.93
N ALA A 123 2.60 6.35 -8.80
CA ALA A 123 2.83 6.45 -10.23
C ALA A 123 1.58 6.93 -10.98
#